data_b328af427678fa2bb157e7d06b84684d
#
_entry.id   b328af427678fa2bb157e7d06b84684d
#
_cell.length_a   1.000
_cell.length_b   1.000
_cell.length_c   1.000
_cell.angle_alpha   90.00
_cell.angle_beta   90.00
_cell.angle_gamma   90.00
#
_symmetry.space_group_name_H-M   'P 1'
#
loop_
_entity.id
_entity.type
_entity.pdbx_description
1 polymer ?
#
loop_
_entity_poly.entity_id
_entity_poly.type
_entity_poly.pdbx_seq_one_letter_code
_entity_poly.pdbx_strand_id
1 'polypeptide(L)'
;MRYLCTNCRYIYDEWMGEKSDSIEPGTRYDADFACPWCDEYDSFHEITEEVNMIDETNDEQPLELEHVPVLHTLPDGMLEIRVWRYAHPMWSDHRISTIALYDEYGDMVEEKLLDEDEAACVQFDISNLDEYEIRIRCSIHGTWGMKIEK
;
A
#
# COMPACT_ATOMS: atom_id res chain seq x y z
N MET A 1 -4.04 -1.76 -6.48
CA MET A 1 -4.53 -2.89 -7.31
C MET A 1 -3.44 -3.31 -8.30
N ARG A 2 -3.26 -4.60 -8.49
CA ARG A 2 -2.28 -5.13 -9.44
C ARG A 2 -2.97 -5.96 -10.51
N TYR A 3 -2.40 -5.95 -11.72
CA TYR A 3 -2.94 -6.63 -12.89
C TYR A 3 -1.86 -7.45 -13.56
N LEU A 4 -2.17 -8.69 -13.90
CA LEU A 4 -1.27 -9.59 -14.62
C LEU A 4 -1.60 -9.59 -16.12
N CYS A 5 -0.62 -9.29 -16.95
CA CYS A 5 -0.75 -9.49 -18.38
C CYS A 5 -0.69 -10.98 -18.71
N THR A 6 -1.75 -11.53 -19.27
CA THR A 6 -1.81 -12.96 -19.60
C THR A 6 -0.96 -13.34 -20.79
N ASN A 7 -0.57 -12.37 -21.61
CA ASN A 7 0.26 -12.60 -22.79
C ASN A 7 1.75 -12.74 -22.44
N CYS A 8 2.29 -11.82 -21.64
CA CYS A 8 3.74 -11.79 -21.35
C CYS A 8 4.09 -11.96 -19.86
N ARG A 9 3.09 -12.05 -18.98
CA ARG A 9 3.20 -12.16 -17.52
C ARG A 9 3.75 -10.91 -16.82
N TYR A 10 3.79 -9.77 -17.49
CA TYR A 10 4.10 -8.50 -16.86
C TYR A 10 3.03 -8.17 -15.80
N ILE A 11 3.45 -7.61 -14.66
CA ILE A 11 2.53 -7.17 -13.61
C ILE A 11 2.52 -5.65 -13.56
N TYR A 12 1.36 -5.06 -13.80
CA TYR A 12 1.14 -3.64 -13.61
C TYR A 12 0.60 -3.38 -12.21
N ASP A 13 1.31 -2.54 -11.48
CA ASP A 13 0.95 -2.12 -10.13
C ASP A 13 0.52 -0.66 -10.18
N GLU A 14 -0.77 -0.39 -9.94
CA GLU A 14 -1.33 0.96 -10.01
C GLU A 14 -0.66 1.93 -9.05
N TRP A 15 -0.17 1.44 -7.90
CA TRP A 15 0.49 2.29 -6.92
C TRP A 15 1.91 2.66 -7.30
N MET A 16 2.56 1.83 -8.11
CA MET A 16 3.94 2.04 -8.53
C MET A 16 4.05 2.75 -9.88
N GLY A 17 3.06 2.60 -10.74
CA GLY A 17 3.15 3.06 -12.12
C GLY A 17 4.19 2.27 -12.93
N GLU A 18 4.67 2.85 -14.01
CA GLU A 18 5.74 2.28 -14.84
C GLU A 18 6.62 3.41 -15.38
N LYS A 19 7.81 3.57 -14.83
CA LYS A 19 8.72 4.66 -15.20
C LYS A 19 9.19 4.61 -16.64
N SER A 20 9.43 3.42 -17.19
CA SER A 20 9.92 3.27 -18.57
C SER A 20 8.94 3.80 -19.61
N ASP A 21 7.64 3.76 -19.32
CA ASP A 21 6.57 4.26 -20.19
C ASP A 21 5.96 5.58 -19.67
N SER A 22 6.61 6.24 -18.72
CA SER A 22 6.16 7.51 -18.13
C SER A 22 4.78 7.43 -17.50
N ILE A 23 4.39 6.27 -16.94
CA ILE A 23 3.15 6.08 -16.21
C ILE A 23 3.37 6.42 -14.75
N GLU A 24 2.69 7.48 -14.29
CA GLU A 24 2.83 7.97 -12.92
C GLU A 24 2.24 7.00 -11.89
N PRO A 25 2.82 6.94 -10.66
CA PRO A 25 2.19 6.22 -9.56
C PRO A 25 0.76 6.69 -9.32
N GLY A 26 -0.14 5.76 -9.06
CA GLY A 26 -1.57 6.07 -8.87
C GLY A 26 -2.40 6.06 -10.15
N THR A 27 -1.79 5.84 -11.31
CA THR A 27 -2.52 5.74 -12.57
C THR A 27 -3.30 4.42 -12.62
N ARG A 28 -4.62 4.53 -12.75
CA ARG A 28 -5.51 3.37 -12.77
C ARG A 28 -5.48 2.67 -14.12
N TYR A 29 -5.55 1.34 -14.08
CA TYR A 29 -5.73 0.54 -15.28
C TYR A 29 -7.11 0.82 -15.91
N ASP A 30 -7.14 0.93 -17.24
CA ASP A 30 -8.39 1.01 -18.01
C ASP A 30 -8.29 0.15 -19.28
N ALA A 31 -9.43 0.01 -20.01
CA ALA A 31 -9.50 -0.85 -21.19
C ALA A 31 -8.61 -0.39 -22.36
N ASP A 32 -8.21 0.87 -22.38
CA ASP A 32 -7.33 1.42 -23.42
C ASP A 32 -5.84 1.27 -23.06
N PHE A 33 -5.55 0.61 -21.95
CA PHE A 33 -4.18 0.43 -21.46
C PHE A 33 -3.48 -0.70 -22.22
N ALA A 34 -2.45 -0.35 -22.98
CA ALA A 34 -1.58 -1.33 -23.63
C ALA A 34 -0.53 -1.82 -22.62
N CYS A 35 -0.22 -3.11 -22.66
CA CYS A 35 0.84 -3.65 -21.81
C CYS A 35 2.19 -2.97 -22.12
N PRO A 36 2.88 -2.41 -21.11
CA PRO A 36 4.17 -1.75 -21.31
C PRO A 36 5.27 -2.66 -21.88
N TRP A 37 5.09 -3.97 -21.77
CA TRP A 37 6.10 -4.93 -22.20
C TRP A 37 5.81 -5.56 -23.56
N CYS A 38 4.55 -5.91 -23.86
CA CYS A 38 4.22 -6.61 -25.09
C CYS A 38 3.28 -5.85 -26.01
N ASP A 39 2.82 -4.67 -25.61
CA ASP A 39 1.90 -3.79 -26.34
C ASP A 39 0.50 -4.39 -26.63
N GLU A 40 0.17 -5.54 -26.04
CA GLU A 40 -1.16 -6.12 -26.19
C GLU A 40 -2.21 -5.34 -25.38
N TYR A 41 -3.43 -5.25 -25.95
CA TYR A 41 -4.60 -4.69 -25.27
C TYR A 41 -5.48 -5.81 -24.71
N ASP A 42 -6.30 -5.48 -23.73
CA ASP A 42 -7.25 -6.40 -23.11
C ASP A 42 -6.63 -7.70 -22.57
N SER A 43 -5.33 -7.67 -22.23
CA SER A 43 -4.58 -8.84 -21.77
C SER A 43 -4.43 -8.94 -20.27
N PHE A 44 -4.97 -7.97 -19.49
CA PHE A 44 -4.77 -7.92 -18.06
C PHE A 44 -5.91 -8.56 -17.27
N HIS A 45 -5.54 -9.32 -16.24
CA HIS A 45 -6.44 -9.80 -15.21
C HIS A 45 -6.06 -9.21 -13.86
N GLU A 46 -7.06 -8.77 -13.11
CA GLU A 46 -6.87 -8.28 -11.76
C GLU A 46 -6.32 -9.38 -10.86
N ILE A 47 -5.26 -9.08 -10.12
CA ILE A 47 -4.72 -9.97 -9.09
C ILE A 47 -5.42 -9.63 -7.78
N THR A 48 -6.09 -10.61 -7.19
CA THR A 48 -6.72 -10.45 -5.88
C THR A 48 -5.64 -10.14 -4.85
N GLU A 49 -5.78 -9.01 -4.17
CA GLU A 49 -4.86 -8.60 -3.12
C GLU A 49 -5.09 -9.44 -1.86
N GLU A 50 -4.05 -10.14 -1.41
CA GLU A 50 -4.04 -10.78 -0.11
C GLU A 50 -3.48 -9.81 0.92
N VAL A 51 -4.22 -9.61 2.02
CA VAL A 51 -3.78 -8.77 3.12
C VAL A 51 -3.22 -9.67 4.23
N ASN A 52 -1.94 -9.52 4.52
CA ASN A 52 -1.30 -10.20 5.63
C ASN A 52 -1.62 -9.44 6.92
N MET A 53 -2.53 -9.98 7.73
CA MET A 53 -2.94 -9.32 8.96
C MET A 53 -1.87 -9.47 10.04
N ILE A 54 -1.49 -8.35 10.63
CA ILE A 54 -0.54 -8.29 11.73
C ILE A 54 -1.31 -8.42 13.03
N ASP A 55 -0.90 -9.37 13.85
CA ASP A 55 -1.43 -9.58 15.20
C ASP A 55 -0.36 -9.15 16.20
N GLU A 56 -0.73 -8.28 17.14
CA GLU A 56 0.17 -7.81 18.20
C GLU A 56 0.79 -8.94 19.04
N THR A 57 0.16 -10.13 19.02
CA THR A 57 0.64 -11.28 19.78
C THR A 57 1.67 -12.13 19.03
N ASN A 58 1.94 -11.83 17.76
CA ASN A 58 2.78 -12.66 16.89
C ASN A 58 4.05 -11.93 16.45
N ASP A 59 4.86 -11.52 17.41
CA ASP A 59 6.08 -10.72 17.23
C ASP A 59 7.25 -11.48 16.57
N GLU A 60 7.05 -12.72 16.11
CA GLU A 60 8.16 -13.59 15.76
C GLU A 60 8.54 -13.62 14.26
N GLN A 61 7.77 -12.96 13.40
CA GLN A 61 8.03 -12.96 11.96
C GLN A 61 8.81 -11.69 11.56
N PRO A 62 10.07 -11.81 11.10
CA PRO A 62 10.87 -10.62 10.72
C PRO A 62 10.20 -9.71 9.68
N LEU A 63 9.50 -10.29 8.70
CA LEU A 63 8.78 -9.50 7.68
C LEU A 63 7.62 -8.72 8.28
N GLU A 64 6.90 -9.29 9.24
CA GLU A 64 5.84 -8.57 9.95
C GLU A 64 6.41 -7.38 10.70
N LEU A 65 7.51 -7.56 11.41
CA LEU A 65 8.16 -6.50 12.18
C LEU A 65 8.57 -5.30 11.30
N GLU A 66 9.05 -5.57 10.09
CA GLU A 66 9.44 -4.52 9.14
C GLU A 66 8.24 -3.74 8.59
N HIS A 67 7.05 -4.28 8.69
CA HIS A 67 5.81 -3.68 8.16
C HIS A 67 4.83 -3.29 9.25
N VAL A 68 5.19 -3.43 10.53
CA VAL A 68 4.35 -3.03 11.66
C VAL A 68 4.21 -1.51 11.68
N PRO A 69 2.98 -0.98 11.65
CA PRO A 69 2.78 0.44 11.82
C PRO A 69 3.07 0.85 13.26
N VAL A 70 3.83 1.91 13.42
CA VAL A 70 4.08 2.57 14.72
C VAL A 70 3.16 3.77 14.79
N LEU A 71 2.28 3.79 15.78
CA LEU A 71 1.21 4.76 15.89
C LEU A 71 1.51 5.82 16.95
N HIS A 72 1.30 7.07 16.58
CA HIS A 72 1.39 8.21 17.47
C HIS A 72 0.10 9.02 17.39
N THR A 73 -0.64 9.08 18.49
CA THR A 73 -1.80 9.95 18.58
C THR A 73 -1.33 11.39 18.76
N LEU A 74 -1.76 12.24 17.83
CA LEU A 74 -1.47 13.67 17.86
C LEU A 74 -2.67 14.46 18.42
N PRO A 75 -2.49 15.75 18.79
CA PRO A 75 -3.63 16.61 19.11
C PRO A 75 -4.64 16.69 17.96
N ASP A 76 -5.88 17.11 18.27
CA ASP A 76 -6.95 17.35 17.30
C ASP A 76 -7.47 16.11 16.55
N GLY A 77 -7.28 14.90 17.10
CA GLY A 77 -7.78 13.67 16.51
C GLY A 77 -6.96 13.17 15.33
N MET A 78 -5.72 13.65 15.19
CA MET A 78 -4.80 13.17 14.16
C MET A 78 -4.01 11.95 14.64
N LEU A 79 -3.73 11.06 13.73
CA LEU A 79 -2.89 9.89 13.95
C LEU A 79 -1.70 9.94 13.01
N GLU A 80 -0.49 9.89 13.57
CA GLU A 80 0.73 9.72 12.80
C GLU A 80 1.06 8.22 12.72
N ILE A 81 1.33 7.75 11.51
CA ILE A 81 1.67 6.37 11.24
C ILE A 81 3.07 6.34 10.60
N ARG A 82 3.97 5.58 11.21
CA ARG A 82 5.27 5.27 10.64
C ARG A 82 5.35 3.78 10.41
N VAL A 83 5.98 3.37 9.32
CA VAL A 83 6.20 1.96 9.04
C VAL A 83 7.55 1.56 9.62
N TRP A 84 7.50 0.61 10.55
CA TRP A 84 8.66 0.08 11.25
C TRP A 84 9.42 1.14 12.07
N ARG A 85 9.84 0.81 13.27
CA ARG A 85 10.53 1.73 14.16
C ARG A 85 11.95 2.15 13.69
N TYR A 86 12.53 1.39 12.76
CA TYR A 86 13.86 1.66 12.20
C TYR A 86 13.83 2.31 10.82
N ALA A 87 12.67 2.70 10.33
CA ALA A 87 12.42 3.24 9.00
C ALA A 87 12.53 2.18 7.88
N HIS A 88 11.40 1.89 7.25
CA HIS A 88 11.33 1.00 6.10
C HIS A 88 12.11 1.59 4.92
N PRO A 89 12.83 0.78 4.12
CA PRO A 89 13.46 1.27 2.88
C PRO A 89 12.47 2.00 1.98
N MET A 90 12.93 3.07 1.34
CA MET A 90 12.15 3.87 0.40
C MET A 90 12.93 4.06 -0.90
N TRP A 91 13.37 2.95 -1.50
CA TRP A 91 14.07 2.92 -2.78
C TRP A 91 13.09 2.80 -3.94
N SER A 92 13.53 3.03 -5.17
CA SER A 92 12.67 2.96 -6.36
C SER A 92 12.01 1.58 -6.56
N ASP A 93 12.68 0.51 -6.19
CA ASP A 93 12.25 -0.87 -6.35
C ASP A 93 11.83 -1.58 -5.06
N HIS A 94 12.15 -1.00 -3.90
CA HIS A 94 11.73 -1.51 -2.60
C HIS A 94 11.30 -0.34 -1.71
N ARG A 95 10.00 -0.13 -1.61
CA ARG A 95 9.44 0.94 -0.77
C ARG A 95 8.02 0.63 -0.33
N ILE A 96 7.59 1.37 0.65
CA ILE A 96 6.15 1.47 0.96
C ILE A 96 5.53 2.39 -0.09
N SER A 97 4.71 1.83 -0.94
CA SER A 97 4.06 2.58 -2.02
C SER A 97 2.80 3.30 -1.55
N THR A 98 2.11 2.74 -0.57
CA THR A 98 0.83 3.25 -0.11
C THR A 98 0.61 2.96 1.36
N ILE A 99 0.02 3.91 2.06
CA ILE A 99 -0.56 3.70 3.39
C ILE A 99 -2.02 4.13 3.31
N ALA A 100 -2.95 3.24 3.66
CA ALA A 100 -4.38 3.46 3.54
C ALA A 100 -5.08 3.25 4.88
N LEU A 101 -6.14 4.03 5.09
CA LEU A 101 -7.00 3.96 6.25
C LEU A 101 -8.38 3.45 5.83
N TYR A 102 -8.87 2.42 6.52
CA TYR A 102 -10.20 1.84 6.31
C TYR A 102 -11.02 1.97 7.58
N ASP A 103 -12.32 2.16 7.44
CA ASP A 103 -13.24 2.22 8.57
C ASP A 103 -13.64 0.82 9.08
N GLU A 104 -14.49 0.79 10.09
CA GLU A 104 -15.00 -0.46 10.68
C GLU A 104 -15.81 -1.32 9.70
N TYR A 105 -16.34 -0.72 8.65
CA TYR A 105 -17.13 -1.40 7.61
C TYR A 105 -16.29 -1.92 6.45
N GLY A 106 -14.98 -1.68 6.46
CA GLY A 106 -14.07 -2.06 5.39
C GLY A 106 -14.03 -1.09 4.22
N ASP A 107 -14.60 0.09 4.38
CA ASP A 107 -14.57 1.14 3.35
C ASP A 107 -13.30 2.00 3.51
N MET A 108 -12.65 2.30 2.39
CA MET A 108 -11.47 3.15 2.39
C MET A 108 -11.83 4.60 2.70
N VAL A 109 -11.24 5.14 3.77
CA VAL A 109 -11.43 6.52 4.19
C VAL A 109 -10.45 7.44 3.48
N GLU A 110 -9.18 7.08 3.47
CA GLU A 110 -8.11 7.87 2.85
C GLU A 110 -6.95 6.96 2.47
N GLU A 111 -6.25 7.33 1.40
CA GLU A 111 -5.05 6.64 0.93
C GLU A 111 -3.99 7.67 0.61
N LYS A 112 -2.76 7.41 1.04
CA LYS A 112 -1.60 8.23 0.73
C LYS A 112 -0.60 7.45 -0.09
N LEU A 113 -0.30 7.95 -1.28
CA LEU A 113 0.74 7.42 -2.15
C LEU A 113 2.08 8.01 -1.75
N LEU A 114 3.11 7.17 -1.70
CA LEU A 114 4.47 7.57 -1.33
C LEU A 114 5.43 7.30 -2.50
N ASP A 115 6.27 8.28 -2.79
CA ASP A 115 7.32 8.16 -3.79
C ASP A 115 8.62 7.63 -3.17
N GLU A 116 9.57 7.27 -4.03
CA GLU A 116 10.93 6.97 -3.59
C GLU A 116 11.53 8.18 -2.86
N ASP A 117 12.37 7.91 -1.87
CA ASP A 117 13.00 8.92 -1.02
C ASP A 117 12.07 9.70 -0.08
N GLU A 118 10.76 9.43 -0.10
CA GLU A 118 9.87 9.93 0.93
C GLU A 118 9.96 9.04 2.17
N ALA A 119 9.83 9.62 3.36
CA ALA A 119 9.73 8.83 4.57
C ALA A 119 8.40 8.05 4.61
N ALA A 120 8.42 6.80 5.07
CA ALA A 120 7.21 6.00 5.27
C ALA A 120 6.48 6.45 6.54
N CYS A 121 5.99 7.69 6.50
CA CYS A 121 5.34 8.38 7.62
C CYS A 121 4.21 9.25 7.09
N VAL A 122 3.00 9.03 7.57
CA VAL A 122 1.81 9.78 7.15
C VAL A 122 0.96 10.16 8.36
N GLN A 123 0.04 11.11 8.15
CA GLN A 123 -0.93 11.52 9.16
C GLN A 123 -2.33 11.40 8.60
N PHE A 124 -3.25 10.85 9.40
CA PHE A 124 -4.67 10.74 9.08
C PHE A 124 -5.53 11.36 10.18
N ASP A 125 -6.67 11.92 9.79
CA ASP A 125 -7.70 12.34 10.73
C ASP A 125 -8.57 11.14 11.10
N ILE A 126 -8.51 10.73 12.37
CA ILE A 126 -9.29 9.61 12.90
C ILE A 126 -10.38 10.07 13.90
N SER A 127 -10.67 11.36 13.94
CA SER A 127 -11.59 11.94 14.94
C SER A 127 -12.99 11.34 14.90
N ASN A 128 -13.43 10.87 13.73
CA ASN A 128 -14.76 10.28 13.53
C ASN A 128 -14.75 8.73 13.53
N LEU A 129 -13.62 8.10 13.85
CA LEU A 129 -13.46 6.66 13.81
C LEU A 129 -13.24 6.09 15.22
N ASP A 130 -13.97 5.03 15.55
CA ASP A 130 -13.79 4.27 16.79
C ASP A 130 -12.93 3.03 16.54
N GLU A 131 -13.17 2.36 15.42
CA GLU A 131 -12.37 1.24 14.94
C GLU A 131 -11.90 1.54 13.52
N TYR A 132 -10.68 1.16 13.22
CA TYR A 132 -10.12 1.36 11.88
C TYR A 132 -9.07 0.31 11.56
N GLU A 133 -8.78 0.14 10.29
CA GLU A 133 -7.72 -0.72 9.80
C GLU A 133 -6.72 0.10 9.00
N ILE A 134 -5.45 -0.13 9.25
CA ILE A 134 -4.36 0.47 8.49
C ILE A 134 -3.81 -0.60 7.56
N ARG A 135 -3.70 -0.29 6.28
CA ARG A 135 -3.06 -1.16 5.29
C ARG A 135 -1.84 -0.49 4.72
N ILE A 136 -0.75 -1.23 4.70
CA ILE A 136 0.56 -0.81 4.22
C ILE A 136 0.93 -1.69 3.04
N ARG A 137 1.24 -1.09 1.91
CA ARG A 137 1.65 -1.83 0.72
C ARG A 137 3.14 -1.64 0.48
N CYS A 138 3.88 -2.74 0.65
CA CYS A 138 5.29 -2.82 0.29
C CYS A 138 5.40 -3.34 -1.13
N SER A 139 6.23 -2.71 -1.96
CA SER A 139 6.38 -3.08 -3.36
C SER A 139 6.92 -4.50 -3.56
N ILE A 140 7.65 -5.04 -2.59
CA ILE A 140 8.24 -6.39 -2.65
C ILE A 140 7.46 -7.39 -1.79
N HIS A 141 7.06 -7.01 -0.56
CA HIS A 141 6.53 -7.94 0.43
C HIS A 141 5.00 -7.97 0.52
N GLY A 142 4.31 -7.23 -0.35
CA GLY A 142 2.86 -7.22 -0.43
C GLY A 142 2.18 -6.28 0.55
N THR A 143 0.92 -6.58 0.86
CA THR A 143 0.07 -5.73 1.69
C THR A 143 -0.03 -6.30 3.10
N TRP A 144 0.12 -5.42 4.07
CA TRP A 144 0.07 -5.71 5.50
C TRP A 144 -1.01 -4.87 6.14
N GLY A 145 -1.84 -5.48 6.97
CA GLY A 145 -2.96 -4.81 7.62
C GLY A 145 -2.93 -4.97 9.13
N MET A 146 -3.41 -3.96 9.82
CA MET A 146 -3.54 -3.97 11.29
C MET A 146 -4.84 -3.28 11.69
N LYS A 147 -5.66 -4.00 12.46
CA LYS A 147 -6.91 -3.47 13.02
C LYS A 147 -6.66 -2.83 14.36
N ILE A 148 -7.23 -1.67 14.57
CA ILE A 148 -7.05 -0.88 15.78
C ILE A 148 -8.40 -0.46 16.31
N GLU A 149 -8.59 -0.64 17.61
CA GLU A 149 -9.74 -0.15 18.37
C GLU A 149 -9.28 1.01 19.26
N LYS A 150 -10.04 2.08 19.28
CA LYS A 150 -9.77 3.19 20.19
C LYS A 150 -10.13 2.84 21.62
#